data_e62b7ba412d206549ead40594a5ee97a
#
_entry.id   e62b7ba412d206549ead40594a5ee97a
#
_cell.length_a   1.000
_cell.length_b   1.000
_cell.length_c   1.000
_cell.angle_alpha   90.00
_cell.angle_beta   90.00
_cell.angle_gamma   90.00
#
_symmetry.space_group_name_H-M   'P 1'
#
loop_
_entity.id
_entity.type
_entity.pdbx_description
1 polymer ?
#
loop_
_entity_poly.entity_id
_entity_poly.type
_entity_poly.pdbx_seq_one_letter_code
_entity_poly.pdbx_strand_id
1 'polypeptide(L)'
;MLCEHILGTLQDTDTTGKTIVTVDIPWHDAFKKIHRLTAADGQEVGIRMDDSILTRGLRQGDVIYNDENTIVTVNIPACDAIRAEVRKDHPQQIAKLCYEVGNTHTTMFRGEDDFTFYIPYHEPMMEKLSHIHGVSVEKVYIQFDFDKALSSSINNHHH
;
A
#
# COMPACT_ATOMS: atom_id res chain seq x y z
N MET A 1 19.01 12.30 -10.06
CA MET A 1 18.74 12.55 -8.62
C MET A 1 18.70 11.21 -7.91
N LEU A 2 19.47 11.05 -6.85
CA LEU A 2 19.50 9.82 -6.06
C LEU A 2 18.98 10.10 -4.65
N CYS A 3 18.01 9.30 -4.20
CA CYS A 3 17.35 9.40 -2.90
C CYS A 3 17.69 8.16 -2.08
N GLU A 4 18.31 8.33 -0.91
CA GLU A 4 18.79 7.22 -0.09
C GLU A 4 18.18 7.17 1.30
N HIS A 5 17.41 8.19 1.68
CA HIS A 5 16.84 8.31 3.02
C HIS A 5 15.42 8.86 2.98
N ILE A 6 14.61 8.44 3.94
CA ILE A 6 13.34 9.07 4.22
C ILE A 6 13.59 10.23 5.21
N LEU A 7 13.29 11.44 4.77
CA LEU A 7 13.62 12.67 5.51
C LEU A 7 12.47 13.18 6.39
N GLY A 8 11.34 12.48 6.35
CA GLY A 8 10.14 12.85 7.07
C GLY A 8 8.91 12.73 6.20
N THR A 9 7.84 13.41 6.58
CA THR A 9 6.59 13.44 5.82
C THR A 9 6.36 14.83 5.21
N LEU A 10 5.64 14.90 4.12
CA LEU A 10 5.32 16.17 3.47
C LEU A 10 4.53 17.10 4.41
N GLN A 11 3.66 16.51 5.24
CA GLN A 11 2.86 17.25 6.22
C GLN A 11 3.71 17.99 7.25
N ASP A 12 4.83 17.41 7.65
CA ASP A 12 5.72 17.94 8.69
C ASP A 12 6.94 18.68 8.11
N THR A 13 6.97 18.88 6.80
CA THR A 13 8.08 19.53 6.09
C THR A 13 7.71 20.93 5.67
N ASP A 14 8.61 21.89 5.87
CA ASP A 14 8.45 23.24 5.36
C ASP A 14 8.58 23.25 3.83
N THR A 15 7.49 23.57 3.15
CA THR A 15 7.41 23.60 1.69
C THR A 15 7.51 25.01 1.10
N THR A 16 7.69 26.02 1.94
CA THR A 16 7.67 27.44 1.53
C THR A 16 8.74 27.71 0.47
N GLY A 17 8.30 28.24 -0.67
CA GLY A 17 9.20 28.62 -1.77
C GLY A 17 9.80 27.44 -2.55
N LYS A 18 9.32 26.21 -2.32
CA LYS A 18 9.86 25.01 -2.97
C LYS A 18 8.87 24.41 -3.95
N THR A 19 9.42 23.82 -5.01
CA THR A 19 8.67 23.00 -5.94
C THR A 19 8.52 21.60 -5.38
N ILE A 20 7.30 21.09 -5.33
CA ILE A 20 7.01 19.73 -4.88
C ILE A 20 6.93 18.82 -6.12
N VAL A 21 7.80 17.85 -6.18
CA VAL A 21 7.87 16.83 -7.23
C VAL A 21 7.38 15.52 -6.65
N THR A 22 6.45 14.88 -7.32
CA THR A 22 5.84 13.63 -6.85
C THR A 22 6.31 12.45 -7.70
N VAL A 23 6.64 11.34 -7.05
CA VAL A 23 6.92 10.07 -7.71
C VAL A 23 5.85 9.04 -7.32
N ASP A 24 5.30 8.39 -8.32
CA ASP A 24 4.29 7.35 -8.12
C ASP A 24 4.95 5.99 -7.95
N ILE A 25 4.67 5.35 -6.82
CA ILE A 25 5.17 4.02 -6.50
C ILE A 25 3.98 3.13 -6.19
N PRO A 26 3.64 2.15 -7.06
CA PRO A 26 2.56 1.21 -6.77
C PRO A 26 2.80 0.51 -5.43
N TRP A 27 1.73 0.23 -4.70
CA TRP A 27 1.84 -0.32 -3.34
C TRP A 27 2.69 -1.60 -3.27
N HIS A 28 2.61 -2.48 -4.28
CA HIS A 28 3.35 -3.73 -4.31
C HIS A 28 4.86 -3.54 -4.60
N ASP A 29 5.26 -2.38 -5.09
CA ASP A 29 6.67 -2.01 -5.27
C ASP A 29 7.24 -1.21 -4.09
N ALA A 30 6.40 -0.75 -3.18
CA ALA A 30 6.79 0.16 -2.09
C ALA A 30 7.82 -0.45 -1.12
N PHE A 31 7.92 -1.77 -1.07
CA PHE A 31 8.84 -2.49 -0.18
C PHE A 31 10.16 -2.88 -0.85
N LYS A 32 10.38 -2.47 -2.09
CA LYS A 32 11.65 -2.68 -2.80
C LYS A 32 12.66 -1.62 -2.39
N LYS A 33 13.92 -2.00 -2.32
CA LYS A 33 15.01 -1.10 -1.95
C LYS A 33 15.42 -0.15 -3.08
N ILE A 34 15.28 -0.60 -4.32
CA ILE A 34 15.80 0.10 -5.49
C ILE A 34 14.69 0.41 -6.46
N HIS A 35 14.61 1.68 -6.84
CA HIS A 35 13.67 2.15 -7.88
C HIS A 35 14.40 3.07 -8.85
N ARG A 36 13.95 3.03 -10.08
CA ARG A 36 14.33 3.99 -11.11
C ARG A 36 13.02 4.50 -11.74
N LEU A 37 12.72 5.75 -11.50
CA LEU A 37 11.41 6.33 -11.80
C LEU A 37 11.56 7.65 -12.56
N THR A 38 10.51 8.01 -13.27
CA THR A 38 10.35 9.35 -13.83
C THR A 38 9.29 10.08 -13.04
N ALA A 39 9.63 11.22 -12.49
CA ALA A 39 8.70 12.06 -11.75
C ALA A 39 7.67 12.72 -12.68
N ALA A 40 6.63 13.30 -12.10
CA ALA A 40 5.56 13.97 -12.84
C ALA A 40 6.06 15.12 -13.74
N ASP A 41 7.17 15.76 -13.37
CA ASP A 41 7.80 16.83 -14.15
C ASP A 41 8.78 16.34 -15.21
N GLY A 42 8.91 15.01 -15.39
CA GLY A 42 9.83 14.39 -16.34
C GLY A 42 11.24 14.15 -15.80
N GLN A 43 11.53 14.53 -14.56
CA GLN A 43 12.84 14.33 -13.96
C GLN A 43 13.06 12.85 -13.57
N GLU A 44 14.25 12.31 -13.85
CA GLU A 44 14.61 10.97 -13.41
C GLU A 44 14.98 10.96 -11.93
N VAL A 45 14.38 10.02 -11.18
CA VAL A 45 14.62 9.82 -9.75
C VAL A 45 15.06 8.39 -9.50
N GLY A 46 16.24 8.24 -8.93
CA GLY A 46 16.73 6.96 -8.42
C GLY A 46 16.52 6.87 -6.91
N ILE A 47 16.04 5.73 -6.46
CA ILE A 47 15.82 5.46 -5.04
C ILE A 47 16.66 4.24 -4.66
N ARG A 48 17.45 4.37 -3.59
CA ARG A 48 18.21 3.26 -3.02
C ARG A 48 18.15 3.34 -1.50
N MET A 49 17.25 2.56 -0.91
CA MET A 49 17.04 2.53 0.52
C MET A 49 17.81 1.38 1.19
N ASP A 50 17.97 1.47 2.51
CA ASP A 50 18.51 0.39 3.30
C ASP A 50 17.49 -0.72 3.56
N ASP A 51 17.88 -1.74 4.33
CA ASP A 51 17.03 -2.91 4.59
C ASP A 51 15.77 -2.61 5.39
N SER A 52 15.70 -1.48 6.09
CA SER A 52 14.51 -1.10 6.85
C SER A 52 13.27 -0.95 5.96
N ILE A 53 13.48 -0.61 4.68
CA ILE A 53 12.39 -0.46 3.73
C ILE A 53 11.67 -1.78 3.42
N LEU A 54 12.36 -2.91 3.56
CA LEU A 54 11.78 -4.23 3.32
C LEU A 54 10.62 -4.54 4.26
N THR A 55 10.61 -3.92 5.43
CA THR A 55 9.55 -4.07 6.43
C THR A 55 8.62 -2.86 6.46
N ARG A 56 9.19 -1.65 6.44
CA ARG A 56 8.41 -0.41 6.53
C ARG A 56 7.67 -0.07 5.24
N GLY A 57 8.32 -0.24 4.11
CA GLY A 57 7.85 0.27 2.83
C GLY A 57 7.97 1.79 2.70
N LEU A 58 8.00 2.27 1.46
CA LEU A 58 7.77 3.67 1.15
C LEU A 58 6.28 3.96 1.31
N ARG A 59 5.94 5.10 1.91
CA ARG A 59 4.55 5.43 2.25
C ARG A 59 4.11 6.72 1.60
N GLN A 60 2.82 6.87 1.47
CA GLN A 60 2.20 8.10 1.00
C GLN A 60 2.72 9.29 1.80
N GLY A 61 3.23 10.29 1.09
CA GLY A 61 3.71 11.52 1.69
C GLY A 61 5.13 11.47 2.24
N ASP A 62 5.86 10.36 2.09
CA ASP A 62 7.27 10.30 2.46
C ASP A 62 8.06 11.31 1.63
N VAL A 63 8.90 12.09 2.30
CA VAL A 63 9.86 13.01 1.66
C VAL A 63 11.17 12.27 1.51
N ILE A 64 11.65 12.11 0.29
CA ILE A 64 12.87 11.37 -0.02
C ILE A 64 14.01 12.24 -0.55
N TYR A 65 13.72 13.51 -0.83
CA TYR A 65 14.68 14.50 -1.23
C TYR A 65 14.19 15.90 -0.84
N ASN A 66 15.10 16.73 -0.34
CA ASN A 66 14.78 18.08 0.07
C ASN A 66 16.02 18.97 -0.05
N ASP A 67 15.97 19.95 -0.94
CA ASP A 67 16.99 20.98 -1.05
C ASP A 67 16.37 22.38 -0.98
N GLU A 68 17.12 23.43 -1.34
CA GLU A 68 16.65 24.81 -1.27
C GLU A 68 15.47 25.10 -2.18
N ASN A 69 15.33 24.34 -3.28
CA ASN A 69 14.36 24.63 -4.35
C ASN A 69 13.31 23.53 -4.54
N THR A 70 13.60 22.30 -4.12
CA THR A 70 12.82 21.12 -4.52
C THR A 70 12.63 20.14 -3.37
N ILE A 71 11.42 19.62 -3.27
CA ILE A 71 11.08 18.49 -2.43
C ILE A 71 10.59 17.37 -3.35
N VAL A 72 11.10 16.14 -3.16
CA VAL A 72 10.55 14.95 -3.81
C VAL A 72 9.79 14.14 -2.79
N THR A 73 8.53 13.85 -3.09
CA THR A 73 7.62 13.10 -2.22
C THR A 73 7.04 11.88 -2.93
N VAL A 74 6.75 10.87 -2.14
CA VAL A 74 6.17 9.60 -2.62
C VAL A 74 4.66 9.69 -2.66
N ASN A 75 4.08 9.24 -3.76
CA ASN A 75 2.65 8.98 -3.88
C ASN A 75 2.44 7.48 -4.09
N ILE A 76 1.59 6.88 -3.27
CA ILE A 76 1.14 5.49 -3.45
C ILE A 76 -0.23 5.58 -4.13
N PRO A 77 -0.32 5.30 -5.45
CA PRO A 77 -1.59 5.44 -6.15
C PRO A 77 -2.66 4.50 -5.61
N ALA A 78 -3.91 4.93 -5.67
CA ALA A 78 -5.04 4.06 -5.47
C ALA A 78 -5.04 2.94 -6.54
N CYS A 79 -5.64 1.84 -6.22
CA CYS A 79 -5.72 0.68 -7.11
C CYS A 79 -7.04 -0.07 -6.94
N ASP A 80 -7.30 -0.97 -7.88
CA ASP A 80 -8.44 -1.87 -7.77
C ASP A 80 -8.27 -2.82 -6.60
N ALA A 81 -9.32 -2.95 -5.80
CA ALA A 81 -9.34 -3.81 -4.62
C ALA A 81 -10.69 -4.51 -4.49
N ILE A 82 -10.71 -5.55 -3.68
CA ILE A 82 -11.94 -6.20 -3.23
C ILE A 82 -12.24 -5.69 -1.84
N ARG A 83 -13.44 -5.13 -1.65
CA ARG A 83 -13.98 -4.86 -0.33
C ARG A 83 -14.81 -6.06 0.09
N ALA A 84 -14.37 -6.75 1.13
CA ALA A 84 -15.05 -7.93 1.67
C ALA A 84 -15.65 -7.57 3.03
N GLU A 85 -16.94 -7.76 3.17
CA GLU A 85 -17.67 -7.47 4.40
C GLU A 85 -18.33 -8.74 4.93
N VAL A 86 -18.04 -9.05 6.20
CA VAL A 86 -18.64 -10.17 6.91
C VAL A 86 -19.90 -9.69 7.63
N ARG A 87 -20.99 -10.42 7.53
CA ARG A 87 -22.20 -10.10 8.28
C ARG A 87 -21.94 -10.14 9.79
N LYS A 88 -22.44 -9.15 10.50
CA LYS A 88 -22.20 -9.02 11.95
C LYS A 88 -22.86 -10.14 12.77
N ASP A 89 -23.87 -10.81 12.22
CA ASP A 89 -24.52 -11.97 12.85
C ASP A 89 -23.80 -13.29 12.51
N HIS A 90 -22.71 -13.24 11.74
CA HIS A 90 -21.88 -14.41 11.36
C HIS A 90 -20.39 -14.16 11.65
N PRO A 91 -20.02 -13.77 12.88
CA PRO A 91 -18.63 -13.40 13.17
C PRO A 91 -17.61 -14.52 12.98
N GLN A 92 -18.05 -15.77 13.06
CA GLN A 92 -17.22 -16.94 12.81
C GLN A 92 -16.67 -16.98 11.37
N GLN A 93 -17.34 -16.30 10.44
CA GLN A 93 -16.91 -16.27 9.04
C GLN A 93 -15.71 -15.34 8.80
N ILE A 94 -15.35 -14.49 9.76
CA ILE A 94 -14.11 -13.71 9.71
C ILE A 94 -12.90 -14.63 9.63
N ALA A 95 -12.86 -15.65 10.46
CA ALA A 95 -11.76 -16.62 10.45
C ALA A 95 -11.66 -17.35 9.11
N LYS A 96 -12.80 -17.74 8.54
CA LYS A 96 -12.82 -18.42 7.24
C LYS A 96 -12.34 -17.50 6.13
N LEU A 97 -12.82 -16.26 6.10
CA LEU A 97 -12.38 -15.25 5.12
C LEU A 97 -10.87 -15.06 5.18
N CYS A 98 -10.34 -14.81 6.38
CA CYS A 98 -8.91 -14.57 6.57
C CYS A 98 -8.07 -15.81 6.21
N TYR A 99 -8.54 -16.99 6.55
CA TYR A 99 -7.86 -18.23 6.19
C TYR A 99 -7.78 -18.43 4.67
N GLU A 100 -8.89 -18.22 3.97
CA GLU A 100 -8.93 -18.43 2.52
C GLU A 100 -8.04 -17.41 1.78
N VAL A 101 -8.03 -16.17 2.23
CA VAL A 101 -7.15 -15.14 1.66
C VAL A 101 -5.69 -15.43 2.00
N GLY A 102 -5.38 -15.69 3.26
CA GLY A 102 -4.02 -15.95 3.73
C GLY A 102 -3.41 -17.21 3.14
N ASN A 103 -4.24 -18.23 2.87
CA ASN A 103 -3.78 -19.48 2.27
C ASN A 103 -3.24 -19.29 0.83
N THR A 104 -3.62 -18.22 0.16
CA THR A 104 -3.09 -17.86 -1.16
C THR A 104 -1.91 -16.89 -1.08
N HIS A 105 -1.42 -16.59 0.11
CA HIS A 105 -0.36 -15.59 0.36
C HIS A 105 -0.72 -14.19 -0.12
N THR A 106 -2.00 -13.89 -0.21
CA THR A 106 -2.49 -12.58 -0.63
C THR A 106 -2.46 -11.62 0.55
N THR A 107 -1.98 -10.41 0.33
CA THR A 107 -2.00 -9.34 1.33
C THR A 107 -3.43 -8.94 1.64
N MET A 108 -3.72 -8.71 2.92
CA MET A 108 -5.05 -8.34 3.40
C MET A 108 -4.95 -7.19 4.38
N PHE A 109 -5.84 -6.22 4.24
CA PHE A 109 -5.88 -5.02 5.06
C PHE A 109 -7.20 -4.94 5.82
N ARG A 110 -7.15 -4.42 7.06
CA ARG A 110 -8.36 -4.11 7.82
C ARG A 110 -9.09 -2.94 7.19
N GLY A 111 -10.41 -2.97 7.25
CA GLY A 111 -11.25 -1.88 6.80
C GLY A 111 -11.69 -0.96 7.95
N GLU A 112 -12.85 -0.34 7.78
CA GLU A 112 -13.38 0.67 8.69
C GLU A 112 -13.84 0.09 10.03
N ASP A 113 -14.16 -1.20 10.06
CA ASP A 113 -14.59 -1.92 11.26
C ASP A 113 -14.01 -3.34 11.29
N ASP A 114 -14.33 -4.10 12.33
CA ASP A 114 -13.81 -5.46 12.51
C ASP A 114 -14.36 -6.49 11.52
N PHE A 115 -15.34 -6.12 10.71
CA PHE A 115 -16.02 -7.00 9.77
C PHE A 115 -15.71 -6.68 8.31
N THR A 116 -14.93 -5.64 8.05
CA THR A 116 -14.61 -5.17 6.71
C THR A 116 -13.12 -5.28 6.44
N PHE A 117 -12.79 -5.79 5.24
CA PHE A 117 -11.41 -6.02 4.82
C PHE A 117 -11.22 -5.61 3.37
N TYR A 118 -9.98 -5.26 3.02
CA TYR A 118 -9.60 -4.93 1.66
C TYR A 118 -8.48 -5.86 1.19
N ILE A 119 -8.62 -6.33 -0.05
CA ILE A 119 -7.69 -7.27 -0.67
C ILE A 119 -7.37 -6.73 -2.08
N PRO A 120 -6.12 -6.85 -2.57
CA PRO A 120 -5.84 -6.49 -3.95
C PRO A 120 -6.77 -7.21 -4.92
N TYR A 121 -7.28 -6.51 -5.93
CA TYR A 121 -8.25 -7.10 -6.85
C TYR A 121 -7.61 -8.23 -7.65
N HIS A 122 -8.28 -9.35 -7.66
CA HIS A 122 -7.96 -10.52 -8.46
C HIS A 122 -9.26 -11.26 -8.72
N GLU A 123 -9.67 -11.40 -9.97
CA GLU A 123 -10.99 -11.93 -10.31
C GLU A 123 -11.27 -13.31 -9.71
N PRO A 124 -10.36 -14.31 -9.79
CA PRO A 124 -10.57 -15.60 -9.14
C PRO A 124 -10.74 -15.50 -7.62
N MET A 125 -10.04 -14.58 -6.97
CA MET A 125 -10.21 -14.34 -5.53
C MET A 125 -11.59 -13.78 -5.23
N MET A 126 -12.03 -12.79 -5.99
CA MET A 126 -13.36 -12.20 -5.81
C MET A 126 -14.46 -13.24 -5.97
N GLU A 127 -14.37 -14.08 -6.98
CA GLU A 127 -15.30 -15.19 -7.17
C GLU A 127 -15.29 -16.16 -5.99
N LYS A 128 -14.10 -16.58 -5.56
CA LYS A 128 -13.94 -17.49 -4.41
C LYS A 128 -14.57 -16.93 -3.15
N LEU A 129 -14.31 -15.66 -2.83
CA LEU A 129 -14.84 -15.02 -1.62
C LEU A 129 -16.35 -14.82 -1.68
N SER A 130 -16.90 -14.61 -2.88
CA SER A 130 -18.35 -14.45 -3.06
C SER A 130 -19.15 -15.70 -2.69
N HIS A 131 -18.51 -16.86 -2.66
CA HIS A 131 -19.14 -18.13 -2.29
C HIS A 131 -19.07 -18.43 -0.79
N ILE A 132 -18.43 -17.61 0.00
CA ILE A 132 -18.38 -17.79 1.45
C ILE A 132 -19.69 -17.26 2.04
N HIS A 133 -20.42 -18.13 2.74
CA HIS A 133 -21.68 -17.74 3.39
C HIS A 133 -21.44 -16.60 4.39
N GLY A 134 -22.26 -15.57 4.32
CA GLY A 134 -22.16 -14.41 5.19
C GLY A 134 -21.10 -13.38 4.79
N VAL A 135 -20.47 -13.53 3.63
CA VAL A 135 -19.51 -12.59 3.09
C VAL A 135 -20.04 -11.93 1.83
N SER A 136 -20.00 -10.60 1.79
CA SER A 136 -20.33 -9.79 0.62
C SER A 136 -19.04 -9.19 0.05
N VAL A 137 -18.89 -9.20 -1.26
CA VAL A 137 -17.71 -8.66 -1.93
C VAL A 137 -18.12 -7.65 -2.99
N GLU A 138 -17.30 -6.60 -3.15
CA GLU A 138 -17.44 -5.64 -4.24
C GLU A 138 -16.07 -5.15 -4.70
N LYS A 139 -15.98 -4.80 -5.97
CA LYS A 139 -14.79 -4.17 -6.53
C LYS A 139 -14.80 -2.69 -6.21
N VAL A 140 -13.72 -2.20 -5.62
CA VAL A 140 -13.54 -0.78 -5.25
C VAL A 140 -12.21 -0.27 -5.75
N TYR A 141 -12.05 1.05 -5.75
CA TYR A 141 -10.80 1.71 -6.11
C TYR A 141 -10.33 2.52 -4.91
N ILE A 142 -9.26 2.06 -4.25
CA ILE A 142 -8.79 2.64 -2.99
C ILE A 142 -7.26 2.68 -2.91
N GLN A 143 -6.77 3.50 -2.01
CA GLN A 143 -5.38 3.49 -1.58
C GLN A 143 -5.24 2.58 -0.34
N PHE A 144 -4.29 1.65 -0.38
CA PHE A 144 -4.03 0.79 0.78
C PHE A 144 -3.28 1.54 1.86
N ASP A 145 -3.70 1.33 3.10
CA ASP A 145 -3.02 1.82 4.30
C ASP A 145 -2.18 0.67 4.88
N PHE A 146 -0.86 0.80 4.80
CA PHE A 146 0.06 -0.25 5.25
C PHE A 146 -0.01 -0.53 6.74
N ASP A 147 -0.44 0.45 7.54
CA ASP A 147 -0.62 0.26 8.99
C ASP A 147 -1.80 -0.66 9.32
N LYS A 148 -2.69 -0.88 8.36
CA LYS A 148 -3.86 -1.76 8.50
C LYS A 148 -3.65 -3.16 7.95
N ALA A 149 -2.45 -3.50 7.49
CA ALA A 149 -2.15 -4.84 7.03
C ALA A 149 -2.30 -5.87 8.17
N LEU A 150 -2.92 -7.01 7.86
CA LEU A 150 -3.07 -8.08 8.85
C LEU A 150 -1.74 -8.77 9.13
N SER A 151 -0.88 -8.91 8.12
CA SER A 151 0.46 -9.43 8.29
C SER A 151 1.43 -8.31 8.59
N SER A 152 2.36 -8.55 9.52
CA SER A 152 3.48 -7.65 9.76
C SER A 152 4.53 -7.66 8.63
N SER A 153 4.39 -8.58 7.68
CA SER A 153 5.31 -8.78 6.56
C SER A 153 4.56 -8.67 5.24
N ILE A 154 4.23 -7.45 4.81
CA ILE A 154 3.48 -7.23 3.57
C ILE A 154 4.23 -7.78 2.35
N ASN A 155 5.56 -7.74 2.36
CA ASN A 155 6.41 -8.09 1.24
C ASN A 155 7.03 -9.50 1.35
N ASN A 156 6.58 -10.32 2.27
CA ASN A 156 7.20 -11.63 2.50
C ASN A 156 6.58 -12.71 1.60
N HIS A 157 6.62 -12.48 0.28
CA HIS A 157 6.09 -13.39 -0.72
C HIS A 157 7.20 -14.13 -1.47
N HIS A 158 8.38 -14.22 -0.87
CA HIS A 158 9.51 -14.91 -1.48
C HIS A 158 9.47 -16.38 -1.09
N HIS A 159 9.16 -17.17 -2.06
CA HIS A 159 9.22 -18.63 -1.95
C HIS A 159 10.17 -19.19 -2.98
#